data_e0a9eea957bb6d3434f9845450355c65
#
_entry.id   e0a9eea957bb6d3434f9845450355c65
#
_cell.length_a   1.000
_cell.length_b   1.000
_cell.length_c   1.000
_cell.angle_alpha   90.00
_cell.angle_beta   90.00
_cell.angle_gamma   90.00
#
_symmetry.space_group_name_H-M   'P 1'
#
loop_
_entity.id
_entity.type
_entity.pdbx_description
1 polymer ?
#
loop_
_entity_poly.entity_id
_entity_poly.type
_entity_poly.pdbx_seq_one_letter_code
_entity_poly.pdbx_strand_id
1 'polypeptide(L)'
;MLRAYEARWTLRVISVTAAAAGATWAVCLPFGGFAPAFGAASAVYAVQLTVRTSVLDGAKRTVLMGLSVFLAVVILRTVGLSAVAVMALVFVSLAAGQLLRLGASGSLQIPGTAIFILALGTSVSTSALLDRVWATLVGAVIGAAASYVAYPGDPRSRARRALARLAGAIADLLSEMSAGVARAPTATETDVWLARSRGLEEELEHTRPLVDEAVAFLRVDPFGRKTASTELSQALAALTHSVAQLRAIARTLFDHQIDGAPRLPASLAEVLSRTAVAYRAQAEALQGDAPSVDAALDAVRQARGESLRSLRRVDETGAWVVSGAILTEVDRMVAQLGGDAPALAVPSEAPRTPRRRRGPRGGRAEPG
;
A
#
# COMPACT_ATOMS: atom_id res chain seq x y z
N MET A 1 -15.40 -8.17 21.15
CA MET A 1 -15.11 -6.73 21.02
C MET A 1 -15.08 -6.23 19.56
N LEU A 2 -14.50 -6.93 18.61
CA LEU A 2 -14.43 -6.54 17.18
C LEU A 2 -15.80 -6.29 16.54
N ARG A 3 -16.77 -7.19 16.69
CA ARG A 3 -18.14 -7.04 16.14
C ARG A 3 -18.89 -5.80 16.64
N ALA A 4 -18.67 -5.39 17.90
CA ALA A 4 -19.32 -4.20 18.46
C ALA A 4 -18.68 -2.90 17.95
N TYR A 5 -17.39 -2.92 17.63
CA TYR A 5 -16.68 -1.80 16.99
C TYR A 5 -17.13 -1.62 15.53
N GLU A 6 -17.21 -2.70 14.78
CA GLU A 6 -17.69 -2.69 13.39
C GLU A 6 -19.16 -2.19 13.31
N ALA A 7 -20.02 -2.62 14.22
CA ALA A 7 -21.41 -2.17 14.26
C ALA A 7 -21.54 -0.67 14.55
N ARG A 8 -20.77 -0.13 15.49
CA ARG A 8 -20.76 1.32 15.80
C ARG A 8 -20.23 2.15 14.63
N TRP A 9 -19.21 1.65 13.95
CA TRP A 9 -18.64 2.30 12.79
C TRP A 9 -19.63 2.33 11.62
N THR A 10 -20.27 1.20 11.31
CA THR A 10 -21.31 1.09 10.27
C THR A 10 -22.49 2.02 10.54
N LEU A 11 -22.97 2.07 11.80
CA LEU A 11 -24.04 2.97 12.19
C LEU A 11 -23.68 4.45 12.02
N ARG A 12 -22.44 4.83 12.34
CA ARG A 12 -21.96 6.19 12.15
C ARG A 12 -21.93 6.57 10.67
N VAL A 13 -21.42 5.71 9.79
CA VAL A 13 -21.38 5.96 8.35
C VAL A 13 -22.80 6.10 7.80
N ILE A 14 -23.71 5.21 8.19
CA ILE A 14 -25.11 5.28 7.79
C ILE A 14 -25.76 6.59 8.25
N SER A 15 -25.57 6.98 9.51
CA SER A 15 -26.18 8.20 10.06
C SER A 15 -25.65 9.47 9.39
N VAL A 16 -24.33 9.55 9.13
CA VAL A 16 -23.72 10.69 8.44
C VAL A 16 -24.17 10.75 6.96
N THR A 17 -24.26 9.58 6.30
CA THR A 17 -24.79 9.52 4.91
C THR A 17 -26.24 9.99 4.84
N ALA A 18 -27.08 9.53 5.77
CA ALA A 18 -28.48 9.95 5.83
C ALA A 18 -28.60 11.46 6.12
N ALA A 19 -27.80 11.98 7.06
CA ALA A 19 -27.76 13.41 7.38
C ALA A 19 -27.29 14.24 6.19
N ALA A 20 -26.27 13.81 5.46
CA ALA A 20 -25.77 14.48 4.25
C ALA A 20 -26.84 14.52 3.15
N ALA A 21 -27.55 13.42 2.92
CA ALA A 21 -28.65 13.38 1.96
C ALA A 21 -29.80 14.31 2.36
N GLY A 22 -30.21 14.31 3.64
CA GLY A 22 -31.25 15.20 4.16
C GLY A 22 -30.85 16.68 4.09
N ALA A 23 -29.61 17.03 4.48
CA ALA A 23 -29.10 18.37 4.36
C ALA A 23 -29.05 18.86 2.91
N THR A 24 -28.59 18.00 1.99
CA THR A 24 -28.56 18.34 0.56
C THR A 24 -29.95 18.52 0.01
N TRP A 25 -30.91 17.64 0.38
CA TRP A 25 -32.31 17.81 0.00
C TRP A 25 -32.86 19.16 0.42
N ALA A 26 -32.65 19.57 1.69
CA ALA A 26 -33.09 20.83 2.21
C ALA A 26 -32.45 22.06 1.47
N VAL A 27 -31.15 22.00 1.21
CA VAL A 27 -30.45 23.09 0.45
C VAL A 27 -30.91 23.16 -0.98
N CYS A 28 -31.31 22.06 -1.61
CA CYS A 28 -31.76 22.02 -2.99
C CYS A 28 -33.27 22.29 -3.17
N LEU A 29 -34.07 22.41 -2.10
CA LEU A 29 -35.52 22.74 -2.18
C LEU A 29 -35.83 24.01 -3.01
N PRO A 30 -35.07 25.11 -2.92
CA PRO A 30 -35.38 26.32 -3.70
C PRO A 30 -35.25 26.12 -5.22
N PHE A 31 -34.50 25.12 -5.69
CA PHE A 31 -34.34 24.84 -7.13
C PHE A 31 -35.61 24.20 -7.74
N GLY A 32 -36.51 23.65 -6.91
CA GLY A 32 -37.77 23.06 -7.33
C GLY A 32 -37.64 21.73 -8.08
N GLY A 33 -38.79 21.20 -8.48
CA GLY A 33 -38.87 19.97 -9.28
C GLY A 33 -38.12 18.77 -8.68
N PHE A 34 -37.31 18.12 -9.49
CA PHE A 34 -36.53 16.93 -9.08
C PHE A 34 -35.09 17.24 -8.61
N ALA A 35 -34.66 18.52 -8.60
CA ALA A 35 -33.33 18.92 -8.19
C ALA A 35 -32.93 18.42 -6.80
N PRO A 36 -33.79 18.46 -5.76
CA PRO A 36 -33.45 17.91 -4.42
C PRO A 36 -33.11 16.43 -4.45
N ALA A 37 -33.80 15.62 -5.27
CA ALA A 37 -33.53 14.19 -5.37
C ALA A 37 -32.17 13.91 -5.99
N PHE A 38 -31.79 14.64 -7.03
CA PHE A 38 -30.45 14.51 -7.65
C PHE A 38 -29.34 14.95 -6.69
N GLY A 39 -29.56 16.03 -5.95
CA GLY A 39 -28.62 16.49 -4.93
C GLY A 39 -28.43 15.45 -3.83
N ALA A 40 -29.51 14.93 -3.27
CA ALA A 40 -29.47 13.91 -2.22
C ALA A 40 -28.79 12.62 -2.69
N ALA A 41 -29.13 12.13 -3.88
CA ALA A 41 -28.46 10.97 -4.48
C ALA A 41 -26.96 11.19 -4.67
N SER A 42 -26.57 12.38 -5.19
CA SER A 42 -25.16 12.76 -5.34
C SER A 42 -24.42 12.78 -4.02
N ALA A 43 -25.03 13.29 -2.94
CA ALA A 43 -24.43 13.27 -1.61
C ALA A 43 -24.22 11.86 -1.07
N VAL A 44 -25.21 10.96 -1.21
CA VAL A 44 -25.07 9.56 -0.81
C VAL A 44 -23.92 8.89 -1.56
N TYR A 45 -23.84 9.08 -2.86
CA TYR A 45 -22.75 8.54 -3.66
C TYR A 45 -21.40 9.12 -3.28
N ALA A 46 -21.30 10.42 -3.03
CA ALA A 46 -20.06 11.06 -2.62
C ALA A 46 -19.56 10.51 -1.27
N VAL A 47 -20.42 10.31 -0.29
CA VAL A 47 -20.05 9.69 1.01
C VAL A 47 -19.56 8.27 0.83
N GLN A 48 -20.27 7.43 0.07
CA GLN A 48 -19.90 6.02 -0.11
C GLN A 48 -18.64 5.83 -0.94
N LEU A 49 -18.37 6.71 -1.90
CA LEU A 49 -17.22 6.63 -2.79
C LEU A 49 -15.93 7.09 -2.11
N THR A 50 -15.99 8.11 -1.25
CA THR A 50 -14.82 8.63 -0.53
C THR A 50 -14.24 7.61 0.45
N VAL A 51 -15.05 6.61 0.84
CA VAL A 51 -14.65 5.51 1.73
C VAL A 51 -13.73 4.50 1.06
N ARG A 52 -13.90 4.26 -0.25
CA ARG A 52 -13.21 3.20 -0.98
C ARG A 52 -12.19 3.69 -2.01
N THR A 53 -12.25 4.96 -2.36
CA THR A 53 -11.41 5.52 -3.44
C THR A 53 -10.69 6.76 -2.99
N SER A 54 -9.53 7.04 -3.60
CA SER A 54 -8.79 8.28 -3.44
C SER A 54 -9.71 9.49 -3.67
N VAL A 55 -9.51 10.56 -2.90
CA VAL A 55 -10.22 11.86 -3.08
C VAL A 55 -10.15 12.32 -4.54
N LEU A 56 -9.05 12.02 -5.22
CA LEU A 56 -8.86 12.31 -6.64
C LEU A 56 -9.83 11.52 -7.54
N ASP A 57 -10.08 10.25 -7.22
CA ASP A 57 -11.03 9.41 -7.97
C ASP A 57 -12.47 9.81 -7.66
N GLY A 58 -12.74 10.26 -6.43
CA GLY A 58 -14.01 10.88 -6.06
C GLY A 58 -14.27 12.16 -6.85
N ALA A 59 -13.28 13.06 -6.94
CA ALA A 59 -13.38 14.28 -7.73
C ALA A 59 -13.54 13.99 -9.23
N LYS A 60 -12.77 13.06 -9.81
CA LYS A 60 -12.92 12.62 -11.20
C LYS A 60 -14.33 12.08 -11.47
N ARG A 61 -14.88 11.27 -10.57
CA ARG A 61 -16.25 10.74 -10.71
C ARG A 61 -17.31 11.83 -10.63
N THR A 62 -17.15 12.82 -9.74
CA THR A 62 -18.07 13.96 -9.65
C THR A 62 -18.08 14.77 -10.94
N VAL A 63 -16.89 15.04 -11.50
CA VAL A 63 -16.77 15.72 -12.81
C VAL A 63 -17.43 14.90 -13.93
N LEU A 64 -17.26 13.59 -13.91
CA LEU A 64 -17.86 12.70 -14.90
C LEU A 64 -19.39 12.59 -14.76
N MET A 65 -19.92 12.61 -13.54
CA MET A 65 -21.37 12.72 -13.34
C MET A 65 -21.91 14.01 -13.93
N GLY A 66 -21.25 15.14 -13.69
CA GLY A 66 -21.61 16.41 -14.31
C GLY A 66 -21.54 16.36 -15.85
N LEU A 67 -20.48 15.76 -16.38
CA LEU A 67 -20.29 15.58 -17.82
C LEU A 67 -21.36 14.65 -18.43
N SER A 68 -21.76 13.58 -17.73
CA SER A 68 -22.80 12.65 -18.21
C SER A 68 -24.18 13.33 -18.27
N VAL A 69 -24.49 14.17 -17.27
CA VAL A 69 -25.71 15.00 -17.28
C VAL A 69 -25.69 15.97 -18.45
N PHE A 70 -24.58 16.67 -18.66
CA PHE A 70 -24.42 17.60 -19.78
C PHE A 70 -24.56 16.87 -21.13
N LEU A 71 -23.92 15.72 -21.29
CA LEU A 71 -24.00 14.92 -22.51
C LEU A 71 -25.43 14.41 -22.77
N ALA A 72 -26.14 13.96 -21.73
CA ALA A 72 -27.55 13.56 -21.83
C ALA A 72 -28.41 14.71 -22.33
N VAL A 73 -28.19 15.92 -21.83
CA VAL A 73 -28.90 17.14 -22.27
C VAL A 73 -28.63 17.44 -23.73
N VAL A 74 -27.37 17.40 -24.16
CA VAL A 74 -26.99 17.67 -25.56
C VAL A 74 -27.64 16.65 -26.51
N ILE A 75 -27.57 15.35 -26.19
CA ILE A 75 -28.16 14.27 -27.00
C ILE A 75 -29.70 14.42 -27.06
N LEU A 76 -30.34 14.73 -25.93
CA LEU A 76 -31.79 14.96 -25.88
C LEU A 76 -32.24 16.13 -26.75
N ARG A 77 -31.44 17.20 -26.81
CA ARG A 77 -31.70 18.39 -27.62
C ARG A 77 -31.48 18.17 -29.11
N THR A 78 -30.52 17.32 -29.50
CA THR A 78 -30.12 17.11 -30.90
C THR A 78 -30.88 15.97 -31.56
N VAL A 79 -31.09 14.86 -30.86
CA VAL A 79 -31.62 13.59 -31.40
C VAL A 79 -33.06 13.33 -30.91
N GLY A 80 -33.46 13.99 -29.83
CA GLY A 80 -34.74 13.74 -29.17
C GLY A 80 -34.76 12.42 -28.41
N LEU A 81 -35.95 12.05 -27.88
CA LEU A 81 -36.17 10.79 -27.20
C LEU A 81 -36.33 9.65 -28.25
N SER A 82 -35.26 8.89 -28.46
CA SER A 82 -35.26 7.74 -29.36
C SER A 82 -34.39 6.63 -28.80
N ALA A 83 -34.63 5.39 -29.20
CA ALA A 83 -33.77 4.25 -28.84
C ALA A 83 -32.32 4.47 -29.27
N VAL A 84 -32.10 5.19 -30.39
CA VAL A 84 -30.78 5.54 -30.90
C VAL A 84 -30.06 6.51 -29.96
N ALA A 85 -30.80 7.50 -29.40
CA ALA A 85 -30.27 8.44 -28.42
C ALA A 85 -29.80 7.73 -27.14
N VAL A 86 -30.58 6.76 -26.65
CA VAL A 86 -30.22 5.95 -25.48
C VAL A 86 -28.95 5.13 -25.78
N MET A 87 -28.89 4.45 -26.93
CA MET A 87 -27.70 3.67 -27.31
C MET A 87 -26.46 4.54 -27.44
N ALA A 88 -26.58 5.71 -28.09
CA ALA A 88 -25.46 6.64 -28.25
C ALA A 88 -24.98 7.16 -26.89
N LEU A 89 -25.88 7.49 -25.99
CA LEU A 89 -25.58 7.98 -24.65
C LEU A 89 -24.86 6.91 -23.81
N VAL A 90 -25.34 5.67 -23.81
CA VAL A 90 -24.72 4.54 -23.10
C VAL A 90 -23.33 4.27 -23.68
N PHE A 91 -23.21 4.25 -25.01
CA PHE A 91 -21.92 3.99 -25.68
C PHE A 91 -20.88 5.05 -25.33
N VAL A 92 -21.22 6.34 -25.47
CA VAL A 92 -20.31 7.46 -25.17
C VAL A 92 -19.96 7.48 -23.67
N SER A 93 -20.92 7.21 -22.79
CA SER A 93 -20.70 7.16 -21.34
C SER A 93 -19.76 6.03 -20.94
N LEU A 94 -19.92 4.84 -21.51
CA LEU A 94 -19.03 3.71 -21.26
C LEU A 94 -17.63 3.95 -21.84
N ALA A 95 -17.54 4.49 -23.06
CA ALA A 95 -16.27 4.83 -23.69
C ALA A 95 -15.49 5.87 -22.86
N ALA A 96 -16.18 6.92 -22.38
CA ALA A 96 -15.57 7.91 -21.50
C ALA A 96 -15.10 7.31 -20.18
N GLY A 97 -15.89 6.41 -19.57
CA GLY A 97 -15.52 5.68 -18.35
C GLY A 97 -14.27 4.81 -18.52
N GLN A 98 -14.15 4.12 -19.65
CA GLN A 98 -12.97 3.31 -19.97
C GLN A 98 -11.74 4.17 -20.30
N LEU A 99 -11.89 5.24 -21.08
CA LEU A 99 -10.79 6.14 -21.41
C LEU A 99 -10.17 6.78 -20.17
N LEU A 100 -10.99 7.07 -19.17
CA LEU A 100 -10.57 7.65 -17.89
C LEU A 100 -10.14 6.61 -16.85
N ARG A 101 -10.09 5.33 -17.22
CA ARG A 101 -9.64 4.19 -16.37
C ARG A 101 -10.32 4.12 -15.00
N LEU A 102 -11.64 4.31 -14.94
CA LEU A 102 -12.40 4.36 -13.70
C LEU A 102 -12.71 3.00 -13.06
N GLY A 103 -12.30 1.91 -13.66
CA GLY A 103 -12.63 0.56 -13.22
C GLY A 103 -14.10 0.16 -13.49
N ALA A 104 -14.40 -1.13 -13.37
CA ALA A 104 -15.71 -1.69 -13.75
C ALA A 104 -16.90 -1.10 -12.98
N SER A 105 -16.73 -0.83 -11.69
CA SER A 105 -17.81 -0.27 -10.85
C SER A 105 -18.13 1.20 -11.16
N GLY A 106 -17.16 1.98 -11.66
CA GLY A 106 -17.35 3.38 -12.01
C GLY A 106 -18.00 3.56 -13.39
N SER A 107 -17.69 2.70 -14.34
CA SER A 107 -18.20 2.78 -15.71
C SER A 107 -19.70 2.45 -15.82
N LEU A 108 -20.23 1.59 -14.95
CA LEU A 108 -21.66 1.21 -14.97
C LEU A 108 -22.60 2.27 -14.35
N GLN A 109 -22.08 3.12 -13.48
CA GLN A 109 -22.89 4.12 -12.77
C GLN A 109 -23.27 5.31 -13.67
N ILE A 110 -22.41 5.64 -14.65
CA ILE A 110 -22.61 6.76 -15.58
C ILE A 110 -23.83 6.54 -16.49
N PRO A 111 -23.98 5.39 -17.20
CA PRO A 111 -25.14 5.12 -18.03
C PRO A 111 -26.46 5.04 -17.23
N GLY A 112 -26.42 4.50 -15.99
CA GLY A 112 -27.61 4.44 -15.14
C GLY A 112 -28.19 5.83 -14.83
N THR A 113 -27.34 6.79 -14.48
CA THR A 113 -27.76 8.19 -14.24
C THR A 113 -28.29 8.83 -15.52
N ALA A 114 -27.65 8.57 -16.66
CA ALA A 114 -28.04 9.12 -17.94
C ALA A 114 -29.40 8.58 -18.43
N ILE A 115 -29.66 7.27 -18.29
CA ILE A 115 -30.95 6.64 -18.60
C ILE A 115 -32.07 7.20 -17.70
N PHE A 116 -31.77 7.39 -16.41
CA PHE A 116 -32.75 7.96 -15.47
C PHE A 116 -33.13 9.39 -15.86
N ILE A 117 -32.21 10.21 -16.36
CA ILE A 117 -32.47 11.56 -16.86
C ILE A 117 -33.34 11.53 -18.13
N LEU A 118 -33.08 10.59 -19.03
CA LEU A 118 -33.90 10.39 -20.22
C LEU A 118 -35.32 9.94 -19.89
N ALA A 119 -35.49 9.06 -18.91
CA ALA A 119 -36.79 8.54 -18.47
C ALA A 119 -37.71 9.63 -17.90
N LEU A 120 -37.16 10.73 -17.38
CA LEU A 120 -37.91 11.86 -16.84
C LEU A 120 -38.55 12.78 -17.93
N GLY A 121 -38.29 12.54 -19.21
CA GLY A 121 -39.04 13.08 -20.36
C GLY A 121 -38.58 14.42 -20.89
N THR A 122 -39.18 14.80 -22.04
CA THR A 122 -38.78 15.94 -22.91
C THR A 122 -39.32 17.29 -22.45
N SER A 123 -40.20 17.38 -21.46
CA SER A 123 -40.85 18.64 -21.02
C SER A 123 -39.97 19.51 -20.10
N VAL A 124 -38.68 19.21 -20.01
CA VAL A 124 -37.79 19.91 -19.05
C VAL A 124 -37.22 21.16 -19.66
N SER A 125 -37.49 22.32 -19.04
CA SER A 125 -36.92 23.62 -19.44
C SER A 125 -35.37 23.60 -19.24
N THR A 126 -34.69 24.49 -19.97
CA THR A 126 -33.22 24.64 -19.85
C THR A 126 -32.80 25.03 -18.42
N SER A 127 -33.63 25.84 -17.73
CA SER A 127 -33.41 26.18 -16.33
C SER A 127 -33.45 24.98 -15.42
N ALA A 128 -34.42 24.08 -15.55
CA ALA A 128 -34.54 22.88 -14.75
C ALA A 128 -33.36 21.92 -14.98
N LEU A 129 -32.71 21.94 -16.14
CA LEU A 129 -31.49 21.16 -16.41
C LEU A 129 -30.27 21.75 -15.69
N LEU A 130 -30.14 23.09 -15.69
CA LEU A 130 -29.10 23.78 -14.94
C LEU A 130 -29.27 23.56 -13.42
N ASP A 131 -30.50 23.60 -12.92
CA ASP A 131 -30.82 23.36 -11.52
C ASP A 131 -30.38 21.93 -11.07
N ARG A 132 -30.54 20.93 -11.96
CA ARG A 132 -30.05 19.58 -11.71
C ARG A 132 -28.52 19.50 -11.63
N VAL A 133 -27.81 20.19 -12.54
CA VAL A 133 -26.34 20.22 -12.50
C VAL A 133 -25.88 20.87 -11.20
N TRP A 134 -26.46 21.99 -10.82
CA TRP A 134 -26.16 22.69 -9.57
C TRP A 134 -26.47 21.82 -8.35
N ALA A 135 -27.63 21.19 -8.31
CA ALA A 135 -28.02 20.30 -7.22
C ALA A 135 -27.03 19.11 -7.08
N THR A 136 -26.60 18.54 -8.20
CA THR A 136 -25.61 17.46 -8.21
C THR A 136 -24.27 17.92 -7.66
N LEU A 137 -23.80 19.11 -8.05
CA LEU A 137 -22.56 19.70 -7.53
C LEU A 137 -22.65 19.99 -6.02
N VAL A 138 -23.75 20.61 -5.59
CA VAL A 138 -24.02 20.88 -4.16
C VAL A 138 -24.03 19.58 -3.35
N GLY A 139 -24.71 18.55 -3.86
CA GLY A 139 -24.74 17.24 -3.23
C GLY A 139 -23.36 16.59 -3.11
N ALA A 140 -22.55 16.69 -4.17
CA ALA A 140 -21.19 16.17 -4.16
C ALA A 140 -20.30 16.88 -3.13
N VAL A 141 -20.41 18.21 -3.02
CA VAL A 141 -19.65 19.00 -2.03
C VAL A 141 -20.09 18.67 -0.60
N ILE A 142 -21.40 18.63 -0.33
CA ILE A 142 -21.93 18.26 0.99
C ILE A 142 -21.55 16.83 1.34
N GLY A 143 -21.65 15.89 0.40
CA GLY A 143 -21.25 14.50 0.61
C GLY A 143 -19.76 14.35 0.87
N ALA A 144 -18.90 15.08 0.16
CA ALA A 144 -17.47 15.10 0.41
C ALA A 144 -17.15 15.66 1.80
N ALA A 145 -17.78 16.76 2.22
CA ALA A 145 -17.63 17.32 3.57
C ALA A 145 -18.13 16.35 4.65
N ALA A 146 -19.27 15.70 4.43
CA ALA A 146 -19.84 14.70 5.33
C ALA A 146 -18.91 13.47 5.47
N SER A 147 -18.21 13.07 4.41
CA SER A 147 -17.22 11.99 4.46
C SER A 147 -16.09 12.29 5.46
N TYR A 148 -15.67 13.54 5.56
CA TYR A 148 -14.69 13.98 6.56
C TYR A 148 -15.18 13.77 8.00
N VAL A 149 -16.48 13.96 8.23
CA VAL A 149 -17.13 13.74 9.54
C VAL A 149 -17.39 12.26 9.79
N ALA A 150 -17.74 11.51 8.76
CA ALA A 150 -17.98 10.05 8.84
C ALA A 150 -16.70 9.30 9.25
N TYR A 151 -15.56 9.76 8.77
CA TYR A 151 -14.23 9.14 8.94
C TYR A 151 -13.30 10.03 9.76
N PRO A 152 -13.54 10.19 11.10
CA PRO A 152 -12.67 10.95 11.97
C PRO A 152 -11.42 10.11 12.29
N GLY A 153 -10.58 9.94 11.36
CA GLY A 153 -9.30 9.28 11.54
C GLY A 153 -8.39 9.72 10.42
N ASP A 154 -7.33 10.42 10.77
CA ASP A 154 -6.29 10.75 9.81
C ASP A 154 -5.82 9.45 9.13
N PRO A 155 -5.99 9.30 7.79
CA PRO A 155 -5.52 8.12 7.07
C PRO A 155 -4.03 7.84 7.32
N ARG A 156 -3.24 8.90 7.55
CA ARG A 156 -1.82 8.81 7.90
C ARG A 156 -1.60 8.06 9.21
N SER A 157 -2.38 8.39 10.24
CA SER A 157 -2.29 7.73 11.55
C SER A 157 -2.70 6.26 11.47
N ARG A 158 -3.67 5.92 10.61
CA ARG A 158 -4.08 4.52 10.37
C ARG A 158 -2.98 3.75 9.67
N ALA A 159 -2.41 4.31 8.60
CA ALA A 159 -1.32 3.71 7.86
C ALA A 159 -0.07 3.51 8.74
N ARG A 160 0.34 4.54 9.48
CA ARG A 160 1.48 4.46 10.42
C ARG A 160 1.28 3.39 11.47
N ARG A 161 0.09 3.29 12.08
CA ARG A 161 -0.22 2.25 13.06
C ARG A 161 -0.23 0.85 12.45
N ALA A 162 -0.68 0.69 11.21
CA ALA A 162 -0.63 -0.60 10.52
C ALA A 162 0.81 -1.02 10.22
N LEU A 163 1.63 -0.11 9.69
CA LEU A 163 3.06 -0.35 9.46
C LEU A 163 3.80 -0.64 10.77
N ALA A 164 3.50 0.08 11.84
CA ALA A 164 4.10 -0.15 13.15
C ALA A 164 3.74 -1.53 13.73
N ARG A 165 2.49 -1.97 13.59
CA ARG A 165 2.09 -3.34 13.99
C ARG A 165 2.85 -4.40 13.21
N LEU A 166 2.96 -4.24 11.88
CA LEU A 166 3.71 -5.17 11.04
C LEU A 166 5.19 -5.21 11.43
N ALA A 167 5.82 -4.05 11.67
CA ALA A 167 7.20 -3.99 12.15
C ALA A 167 7.36 -4.64 13.53
N GLY A 168 6.42 -4.42 14.44
CA GLY A 168 6.38 -5.09 15.75
C GLY A 168 6.25 -6.60 15.63
N ALA A 169 5.37 -7.10 14.76
CA ALA A 169 5.19 -8.54 14.55
C ALA A 169 6.45 -9.21 13.94
N ILE A 170 7.17 -8.50 13.07
CA ILE A 170 8.51 -8.93 12.59
C ILE A 170 9.50 -9.01 13.75
N ALA A 171 9.54 -7.98 14.62
CA ALA A 171 10.41 -7.94 15.78
C ALA A 171 10.12 -9.09 16.76
N ASP A 172 8.86 -9.37 17.02
CA ASP A 172 8.45 -10.43 17.94
C ASP A 172 8.85 -11.80 17.40
N LEU A 173 8.65 -12.08 16.11
CA LEU A 173 9.05 -13.33 15.49
C LEU A 173 10.57 -13.51 15.47
N LEU A 174 11.34 -12.45 15.17
CA LEU A 174 12.81 -12.47 15.27
C LEU A 174 13.29 -12.74 16.70
N SER A 175 12.64 -12.17 17.69
CA SER A 175 12.96 -12.38 19.10
C SER A 175 12.74 -13.83 19.52
N GLU A 176 11.63 -14.44 19.10
CA GLU A 176 11.33 -15.84 19.34
C GLU A 176 12.34 -16.77 18.66
N MET A 177 12.68 -16.49 17.37
CA MET A 177 13.71 -17.23 16.66
C MET A 177 15.06 -17.12 17.35
N SER A 178 15.44 -15.93 17.82
CA SER A 178 16.67 -15.71 18.60
C SER A 178 16.71 -16.59 19.84
N ALA A 179 15.65 -16.56 20.64
CA ALA A 179 15.55 -17.38 21.86
C ALA A 179 15.60 -18.88 21.55
N GLY A 180 14.98 -19.33 20.47
CA GLY A 180 15.02 -20.71 20.04
C GLY A 180 16.41 -21.15 19.57
N VAL A 181 17.07 -20.35 18.73
CA VAL A 181 18.43 -20.63 18.22
C VAL A 181 19.44 -20.73 19.36
N ALA A 182 19.31 -19.91 20.41
CA ALA A 182 20.18 -19.93 21.58
C ALA A 182 20.17 -21.30 22.33
N ARG A 183 19.04 -21.99 22.39
CA ARG A 183 18.84 -23.23 23.11
C ARG A 183 18.77 -24.50 22.25
N ALA A 184 18.91 -24.39 20.96
CA ALA A 184 18.56 -25.36 19.92
C ALA A 184 17.02 -25.54 19.81
N PRO A 185 16.41 -25.02 18.71
CA PRO A 185 14.96 -25.07 18.54
C PRO A 185 14.45 -26.48 18.30
N THR A 186 13.20 -26.73 18.64
CA THR A 186 12.52 -27.98 18.29
C THR A 186 11.91 -27.90 16.88
N ALA A 187 11.63 -29.06 16.27
CA ALA A 187 10.96 -29.11 14.97
C ALA A 187 9.59 -28.41 14.99
N THR A 188 8.83 -28.54 16.09
CA THR A 188 7.55 -27.88 16.26
C THR A 188 7.69 -26.35 16.29
N GLU A 189 8.73 -25.83 16.93
CA GLU A 189 8.96 -24.39 16.99
C GLU A 189 9.31 -23.82 15.62
N THR A 190 10.18 -24.48 14.86
CA THR A 190 10.55 -24.04 13.52
C THR A 190 9.37 -24.08 12.55
N ASP A 191 8.48 -25.07 12.68
CA ASP A 191 7.23 -25.13 11.90
C ASP A 191 6.28 -23.98 12.25
N VAL A 192 6.12 -23.66 13.54
CA VAL A 192 5.33 -22.50 14.00
C VAL A 192 5.91 -21.20 13.46
N TRP A 193 7.23 -21.00 13.47
CA TRP A 193 7.86 -19.80 12.92
C TRP A 193 7.61 -19.66 11.42
N LEU A 194 7.71 -20.77 10.68
CA LEU A 194 7.43 -20.79 9.25
C LEU A 194 5.95 -20.49 8.97
N ALA A 195 5.02 -21.03 9.75
CA ALA A 195 3.60 -20.73 9.63
C ALA A 195 3.30 -19.25 9.94
N ARG A 196 3.88 -18.71 11.03
CA ARG A 196 3.71 -17.29 11.39
C ARG A 196 4.30 -16.34 10.37
N SER A 197 5.44 -16.67 9.76
CA SER A 197 6.02 -15.86 8.69
C SER A 197 5.11 -15.76 7.47
N ARG A 198 4.32 -16.81 7.16
CA ARG A 198 3.27 -16.74 6.13
C ARG A 198 2.10 -15.84 6.54
N GLY A 199 1.71 -15.87 7.82
CA GLY A 199 0.69 -14.97 8.35
C GLY A 199 1.05 -13.49 8.24
N LEU A 200 2.35 -13.14 8.29
CA LEU A 200 2.81 -11.77 8.06
C LEU A 200 2.60 -11.30 6.61
N GLU A 201 2.62 -12.20 5.63
CA GLU A 201 2.27 -11.86 4.24
C GLU A 201 0.80 -11.43 4.12
N GLU A 202 -0.10 -12.11 4.84
CA GLU A 202 -1.52 -11.75 4.89
C GLU A 202 -1.73 -10.41 5.60
N GLU A 203 -1.02 -10.15 6.71
CA GLU A 203 -1.06 -8.86 7.40
C GLU A 203 -0.52 -7.71 6.52
N LEU A 204 0.51 -7.97 5.72
CA LEU A 204 1.04 -7.04 4.73
C LEU A 204 -0.01 -6.69 3.67
N GLU A 205 -0.73 -7.68 3.13
CA GLU A 205 -1.80 -7.44 2.15
C GLU A 205 -2.94 -6.60 2.73
N HIS A 206 -3.25 -6.73 4.03
CA HIS A 206 -4.20 -5.87 4.72
C HIS A 206 -3.66 -4.45 5.01
N THR A 207 -2.35 -4.31 5.17
CA THR A 207 -1.68 -3.02 5.42
C THR A 207 -1.55 -2.18 4.16
N ARG A 208 -1.31 -2.79 3.01
CA ARG A 208 -1.10 -2.12 1.72
C ARG A 208 -2.21 -1.12 1.36
N PRO A 209 -3.51 -1.48 1.36
CA PRO A 209 -4.58 -0.54 1.00
C PRO A 209 -4.69 0.65 1.95
N LEU A 210 -4.33 0.49 3.23
CA LEU A 210 -4.32 1.58 4.20
C LEU A 210 -3.22 2.61 3.89
N VAL A 211 -2.06 2.14 3.45
CA VAL A 211 -0.95 3.01 3.02
C VAL A 211 -1.29 3.69 1.70
N ASP A 212 -1.86 2.97 0.73
CA ASP A 212 -2.27 3.52 -0.55
C ASP A 212 -3.32 4.63 -0.39
N GLU A 213 -4.29 4.42 0.52
CA GLU A 213 -5.29 5.44 0.88
C GLU A 213 -4.62 6.69 1.49
N ALA A 214 -3.66 6.50 2.41
CA ALA A 214 -2.95 7.61 3.04
C ALA A 214 -2.07 8.38 2.04
N VAL A 215 -1.39 7.68 1.15
CA VAL A 215 -0.56 8.29 0.09
C VAL A 215 -1.43 9.07 -0.90
N ALA A 216 -2.59 8.52 -1.28
CA ALA A 216 -3.52 9.22 -2.16
C ALA A 216 -4.08 10.48 -1.50
N PHE A 217 -4.43 10.43 -0.22
CA PHE A 217 -4.86 11.58 0.56
C PHE A 217 -3.78 12.66 0.62
N LEU A 218 -2.52 12.29 0.89
CA LEU A 218 -1.39 13.21 0.95
C LEU A 218 -1.07 13.93 -0.36
N ARG A 219 -1.36 13.30 -1.52
CA ARG A 219 -1.14 13.91 -2.83
C ARG A 219 -2.13 15.06 -3.12
N VAL A 220 -3.27 15.04 -2.50
CA VAL A 220 -4.35 16.05 -2.70
C VAL A 220 -4.34 17.11 -1.61
N ASP A 221 -3.71 16.85 -0.46
CA ASP A 221 -3.60 17.79 0.65
C ASP A 221 -2.64 18.94 0.28
N PRO A 222 -3.16 20.18 0.08
CA PRO A 222 -2.34 21.33 -0.32
C PRO A 222 -1.38 21.78 0.79
N PHE A 223 -1.64 21.39 2.04
CA PHE A 223 -0.82 21.67 3.22
C PHE A 223 0.06 20.48 3.61
N GLY A 224 -0.09 19.33 2.95
CA GLY A 224 0.65 18.10 3.20
C GLY A 224 2.11 18.22 2.74
N ARG A 225 3.06 17.76 3.58
CA ARG A 225 4.44 17.62 3.15
C ARG A 225 4.55 16.49 2.13
N LYS A 226 5.01 16.80 0.92
CA LYS A 226 5.25 15.78 -0.13
C LYS A 226 6.18 14.64 0.33
N THR A 227 7.07 14.93 1.29
CA THR A 227 7.95 13.96 1.93
C THR A 227 7.19 12.85 2.66
N ALA A 228 6.07 13.17 3.32
CA ALA A 228 5.30 12.20 4.09
C ALA A 228 4.69 11.07 3.24
N SER A 229 4.33 11.34 1.99
CA SER A 229 3.83 10.29 1.07
C SER A 229 4.95 9.34 0.64
N THR A 230 6.15 9.88 0.42
CA THR A 230 7.34 9.10 0.06
C THR A 230 7.78 8.24 1.24
N GLU A 231 7.80 8.80 2.45
CA GLU A 231 8.15 8.07 3.68
C GLU A 231 7.24 6.85 3.91
N LEU A 232 5.90 7.01 3.78
CA LEU A 232 4.97 5.88 3.93
C LEU A 232 5.15 4.81 2.87
N SER A 233 5.38 5.23 1.61
CA SER A 233 5.61 4.27 0.51
C SER A 233 6.93 3.52 0.68
N GLN A 234 7.98 4.20 1.13
CA GLN A 234 9.27 3.60 1.42
C GLN A 234 9.20 2.63 2.60
N ALA A 235 8.51 3.01 3.68
CA ALA A 235 8.30 2.14 4.83
C ALA A 235 7.52 0.86 4.44
N LEU A 236 6.48 0.98 3.61
CA LEU A 236 5.75 -0.19 3.09
C LEU A 236 6.67 -1.08 2.24
N ALA A 237 7.45 -0.51 1.33
CA ALA A 237 8.37 -1.26 0.49
C ALA A 237 9.44 -1.98 1.34
N ALA A 238 10.03 -1.29 2.32
CA ALA A 238 11.00 -1.86 3.24
C ALA A 238 10.42 -3.05 4.02
N LEU A 239 9.23 -2.91 4.61
CA LEU A 239 8.58 -3.99 5.35
C LEU A 239 8.14 -5.14 4.43
N THR A 240 7.74 -4.87 3.19
CA THR A 240 7.43 -5.90 2.19
C THR A 240 8.64 -6.80 1.94
N HIS A 241 9.80 -6.20 1.72
CA HIS A 241 11.04 -6.96 1.55
C HIS A 241 11.44 -7.69 2.83
N SER A 242 11.29 -7.05 4.00
CA SER A 242 11.64 -7.64 5.28
C SER A 242 10.81 -8.89 5.63
N VAL A 243 9.52 -8.91 5.29
CA VAL A 243 8.66 -10.09 5.45
C VAL A 243 9.18 -11.25 4.60
N ALA A 244 9.61 -10.98 3.36
CA ALA A 244 10.17 -12.00 2.48
C ALA A 244 11.50 -12.58 3.05
N GLN A 245 12.42 -11.72 3.54
CA GLN A 245 13.65 -12.17 4.16
C GLN A 245 13.39 -12.94 5.46
N LEU A 246 12.47 -12.47 6.29
CA LEU A 246 12.11 -13.17 7.54
C LEU A 246 11.57 -14.58 7.25
N ARG A 247 10.75 -14.72 6.21
CA ARG A 247 10.28 -16.03 5.75
C ARG A 247 11.43 -16.92 5.25
N ALA A 248 12.41 -16.35 4.55
CA ALA A 248 13.61 -17.08 4.13
C ALA A 248 14.42 -17.57 5.34
N ILE A 249 14.58 -16.72 6.38
CA ILE A 249 15.22 -17.13 7.65
C ILE A 249 14.44 -18.27 8.32
N ALA A 250 13.10 -18.13 8.44
CA ALA A 250 12.24 -19.17 9.03
C ALA A 250 12.35 -20.50 8.28
N ARG A 251 12.37 -20.44 6.95
CA ARG A 251 12.54 -21.62 6.09
C ARG A 251 13.90 -22.26 6.27
N THR A 252 14.96 -21.48 6.30
CA THR A 252 16.33 -21.97 6.50
C THR A 252 16.47 -22.67 7.87
N LEU A 253 15.88 -22.12 8.93
CA LEU A 253 15.87 -22.73 10.26
C LEU A 253 15.05 -24.02 10.29
N PHE A 254 13.92 -24.07 9.60
CA PHE A 254 13.07 -25.25 9.48
C PHE A 254 13.81 -26.40 8.76
N ASP A 255 14.40 -26.11 7.59
CA ASP A 255 15.12 -27.10 6.79
C ASP A 255 16.34 -27.62 7.57
N HIS A 256 17.09 -26.75 8.26
CA HIS A 256 18.21 -27.12 9.12
C HIS A 256 17.81 -28.10 10.25
N GLN A 257 16.63 -27.88 10.84
CA GLN A 257 16.12 -28.76 11.92
C GLN A 257 15.72 -30.16 11.39
N ILE A 258 15.12 -30.21 10.18
CA ILE A 258 14.76 -31.51 9.55
C ILE A 258 15.98 -32.34 9.25
N ASP A 259 17.06 -31.73 8.80
CA ASP A 259 18.31 -32.42 8.44
C ASP A 259 19.10 -32.93 9.66
N GLY A 260 18.63 -32.69 10.89
CA GLY A 260 19.27 -33.10 12.11
C GLY A 260 20.67 -32.51 12.31
N ALA A 261 20.86 -31.32 11.78
CA ALA A 261 22.16 -30.68 11.67
C ALA A 261 22.67 -30.10 13.02
N PRO A 262 23.96 -29.79 13.13
CA PRO A 262 24.60 -29.37 14.37
C PRO A 262 24.05 -28.06 14.91
N ARG A 263 24.26 -27.80 16.21
CA ARG A 263 23.81 -26.54 16.85
C ARG A 263 24.36 -25.30 16.15
N LEU A 264 23.48 -24.33 15.89
CA LEU A 264 23.88 -23.04 15.39
C LEU A 264 24.64 -22.22 16.45
N PRO A 265 25.59 -21.37 16.05
CA PRO A 265 26.39 -20.57 16.99
C PRO A 265 25.50 -19.59 17.79
N ALA A 266 25.79 -19.45 19.09
CA ALA A 266 25.08 -18.49 19.95
C ALA A 266 25.17 -17.03 19.46
N SER A 267 26.24 -16.69 18.74
CA SER A 267 26.41 -15.38 18.09
C SER A 267 25.35 -15.09 17.04
N LEU A 268 24.76 -16.10 16.40
CA LEU A 268 23.65 -15.93 15.47
C LEU A 268 22.35 -15.51 16.20
N ALA A 269 22.11 -16.11 17.38
CA ALA A 269 20.98 -15.69 18.23
C ALA A 269 21.09 -14.22 18.62
N GLU A 270 22.28 -13.75 18.97
CA GLU A 270 22.51 -12.32 19.28
C GLU A 270 22.20 -11.41 18.08
N VAL A 271 22.62 -11.79 16.86
CA VAL A 271 22.30 -11.02 15.65
C VAL A 271 20.79 -10.93 15.44
N LEU A 272 20.06 -12.04 15.57
CA LEU A 272 18.60 -12.05 15.45
C LEU A 272 17.94 -11.18 16.53
N SER A 273 18.42 -11.23 17.77
CA SER A 273 17.95 -10.41 18.90
C SER A 273 18.14 -8.91 18.60
N ARG A 274 19.33 -8.50 18.15
CA ARG A 274 19.62 -7.09 17.81
C ARG A 274 18.78 -6.62 16.62
N THR A 275 18.54 -7.49 15.65
CA THR A 275 17.64 -7.19 14.51
C THR A 275 16.21 -7.00 15.01
N ALA A 276 15.74 -7.81 15.95
CA ALA A 276 14.42 -7.62 16.58
C ALA A 276 14.30 -6.26 17.27
N VAL A 277 15.35 -5.83 17.99
CA VAL A 277 15.39 -4.49 18.63
C VAL A 277 15.32 -3.37 17.57
N ALA A 278 16.00 -3.50 16.43
CA ALA A 278 15.95 -2.50 15.37
C ALA A 278 14.54 -2.37 14.75
N TYR A 279 13.83 -3.49 14.54
CA TYR A 279 12.44 -3.46 14.06
C TYR A 279 11.47 -2.90 15.10
N ARG A 280 11.72 -3.12 16.39
CA ARG A 280 10.92 -2.51 17.46
C ARG A 280 11.12 -1.01 17.52
N ALA A 281 12.35 -0.53 17.40
CA ALA A 281 12.65 0.90 17.28
C ALA A 281 11.99 1.54 16.04
N GLN A 282 11.97 0.83 14.91
CA GLN A 282 11.26 1.27 13.71
C GLN A 282 9.75 1.35 13.94
N ALA A 283 9.15 0.39 14.65
CA ALA A 283 7.73 0.42 14.98
C ALA A 283 7.36 1.63 15.86
N GLU A 284 8.20 1.97 16.84
CA GLU A 284 8.05 3.14 17.70
C GLU A 284 8.23 4.45 16.91
N ALA A 285 9.25 4.54 16.05
CA ALA A 285 9.46 5.69 15.17
C ALA A 285 8.27 5.96 14.24
N LEU A 286 7.64 4.92 13.71
CA LEU A 286 6.41 5.04 12.91
C LEU A 286 5.23 5.60 13.72
N GLN A 287 5.21 5.43 15.03
CA GLN A 287 4.18 5.98 15.92
C GLN A 287 4.46 7.42 16.37
N GLY A 288 5.66 7.91 16.10
CA GLY A 288 6.07 9.28 16.46
C GLY A 288 6.97 9.36 17.68
N ASP A 289 7.23 8.24 18.34
CA ASP A 289 8.27 8.12 19.35
C ASP A 289 9.61 8.00 18.61
N ALA A 290 10.62 8.72 19.06
CA ALA A 290 11.90 8.81 18.36
C ALA A 290 13.02 8.00 19.07
N PRO A 291 12.96 6.66 19.12
CA PRO A 291 14.15 5.91 19.45
C PRO A 291 15.12 6.01 18.28
N SER A 292 16.40 5.99 18.58
CA SER A 292 17.43 6.02 17.54
C SER A 292 17.47 4.68 16.80
N VAL A 293 16.76 4.61 15.66
CA VAL A 293 16.84 3.45 14.74
C VAL A 293 18.29 3.23 14.31
N ASP A 294 19.05 4.31 14.07
CA ASP A 294 20.46 4.25 13.66
C ASP A 294 21.33 3.55 14.72
N ALA A 295 21.15 3.88 16.00
CA ALA A 295 21.89 3.20 17.08
C ALA A 295 21.55 1.69 17.16
N ALA A 296 20.30 1.32 16.91
CA ALA A 296 19.90 -0.08 16.86
C ALA A 296 20.50 -0.80 15.65
N LEU A 297 20.57 -0.15 14.48
CA LEU A 297 21.23 -0.67 13.28
C LEU A 297 22.74 -0.86 13.47
N ASP A 298 23.41 0.07 14.15
CA ASP A 298 24.82 -0.07 14.48
C ASP A 298 25.08 -1.26 15.41
N ALA A 299 24.20 -1.50 16.39
CA ALA A 299 24.28 -2.69 17.24
C ALA A 299 24.10 -3.99 16.46
N VAL A 300 23.23 -4.02 15.44
CA VAL A 300 23.11 -5.18 14.53
C VAL A 300 24.42 -5.38 13.74
N ARG A 301 24.98 -4.33 13.16
CA ARG A 301 26.25 -4.39 12.40
C ARG A 301 27.41 -4.91 13.26
N GLN A 302 27.48 -4.46 14.51
CA GLN A 302 28.47 -4.95 15.46
C GLN A 302 28.30 -6.43 15.76
N ALA A 303 27.11 -6.88 16.18
CA ALA A 303 26.79 -8.29 16.48
C ALA A 303 27.07 -9.17 15.28
N ARG A 304 26.74 -8.73 14.06
CA ARG A 304 27.08 -9.43 12.82
C ARG A 304 28.59 -9.62 12.65
N GLY A 305 29.37 -8.56 12.86
CA GLY A 305 30.84 -8.63 12.78
C GLY A 305 31.42 -9.65 13.77
N GLU A 306 30.85 -9.75 14.96
CA GLU A 306 31.23 -10.73 15.98
C GLU A 306 30.82 -12.14 15.55
N SER A 307 29.63 -12.32 15.00
CA SER A 307 29.15 -13.60 14.47
C SER A 307 30.03 -14.12 13.34
N LEU A 308 30.43 -13.29 12.38
CA LEU A 308 31.33 -13.68 11.30
C LEU A 308 32.72 -14.09 11.81
N ARG A 309 33.23 -13.44 12.87
CA ARG A 309 34.50 -13.83 13.51
C ARG A 309 34.39 -15.17 14.23
N SER A 310 33.26 -15.46 14.88
CA SER A 310 33.01 -16.71 15.53
C SER A 310 32.87 -17.90 14.54
N LEU A 311 32.17 -17.66 13.41
CA LEU A 311 31.97 -18.62 12.34
C LEU A 311 33.29 -19.11 11.72
N ARG A 312 34.33 -18.27 11.63
CA ARG A 312 35.65 -18.67 11.14
C ARG A 312 36.37 -19.70 12.02
N ARG A 313 35.87 -19.96 13.22
CA ARG A 313 36.41 -20.90 14.18
C ARG A 313 35.62 -22.22 14.28
N VAL A 314 34.53 -22.31 13.51
CA VAL A 314 33.64 -23.48 13.51
C VAL A 314 34.08 -24.42 12.38
N ASP A 315 34.52 -25.62 12.73
CA ASP A 315 34.94 -26.65 11.76
C ASP A 315 33.76 -27.36 11.06
N GLU A 316 32.54 -27.12 11.49
CA GLU A 316 31.34 -27.77 10.96
C GLU A 316 30.77 -27.02 9.75
N THR A 317 31.00 -27.57 8.56
CA THR A 317 30.59 -26.98 7.27
C THR A 317 29.09 -26.68 7.20
N GLY A 318 28.24 -27.54 7.76
CA GLY A 318 26.77 -27.34 7.72
C GLY A 318 26.28 -26.12 8.51
N ALA A 319 26.77 -25.93 9.73
CA ALA A 319 26.42 -24.78 10.56
C ALA A 319 26.91 -23.46 9.96
N TRP A 320 28.05 -23.47 9.26
CA TRP A 320 28.62 -22.32 8.58
C TRP A 320 27.74 -21.85 7.42
N VAL A 321 27.29 -22.79 6.55
CA VAL A 321 26.43 -22.49 5.39
C VAL A 321 25.10 -21.87 5.82
N VAL A 322 24.43 -22.48 6.79
CA VAL A 322 23.14 -22.02 7.30
C VAL A 322 23.26 -20.65 7.98
N SER A 323 24.28 -20.47 8.82
CA SER A 323 24.53 -19.17 9.47
C SER A 323 24.83 -18.09 8.45
N GLY A 324 25.60 -18.38 7.41
CA GLY A 324 25.91 -17.46 6.32
C GLY A 324 24.66 -17.06 5.54
N ALA A 325 23.76 -17.99 5.24
CA ALA A 325 22.49 -17.70 4.60
C ALA A 325 21.62 -16.75 5.46
N ILE A 326 21.46 -17.05 6.75
CA ILE A 326 20.69 -16.21 7.67
C ILE A 326 21.30 -14.82 7.81
N LEU A 327 22.62 -14.71 7.95
CA LEU A 327 23.30 -13.41 8.02
C LEU A 327 23.12 -12.59 6.76
N THR A 328 23.07 -13.24 5.59
CA THR A 328 22.78 -12.55 4.32
C THR A 328 21.36 -11.97 4.29
N GLU A 329 20.36 -12.71 4.78
CA GLU A 329 19.00 -12.19 4.86
C GLU A 329 18.89 -11.06 5.90
N VAL A 330 19.59 -11.16 7.04
CA VAL A 330 19.66 -10.07 8.03
C VAL A 330 20.30 -8.82 7.41
N ASP A 331 21.37 -8.96 6.62
CA ASP A 331 21.99 -7.82 5.93
C ASP A 331 21.00 -7.10 5.01
N ARG A 332 20.19 -7.86 4.27
CA ARG A 332 19.13 -7.30 3.43
C ARG A 332 18.07 -6.58 4.26
N MET A 333 17.67 -7.16 5.40
CA MET A 333 16.72 -6.53 6.32
C MET A 333 17.25 -5.21 6.88
N VAL A 334 18.50 -5.17 7.31
CA VAL A 334 19.18 -3.97 7.83
C VAL A 334 19.29 -2.88 6.75
N ALA A 335 19.63 -3.26 5.52
CA ALA A 335 19.70 -2.34 4.39
C ALA A 335 18.36 -1.67 4.09
N GLN A 336 17.25 -2.38 4.24
CA GLN A 336 15.91 -1.83 4.05
C GLN A 336 15.54 -0.80 5.13
N LEU A 337 15.99 -0.98 6.37
CA LEU A 337 15.74 -0.03 7.46
C LEU A 337 16.62 1.22 7.39
N GLY A 338 17.88 1.08 6.95
CA GLY A 338 18.85 2.19 6.92
C GLY A 338 18.76 3.09 5.69
N GLY A 339 17.92 2.77 4.70
CA GLY A 339 17.83 3.55 3.46
C GLY A 339 19.05 3.44 2.53
N ASP A 340 20.13 2.86 3.00
CA ASP A 340 21.30 2.51 2.22
C ASP A 340 21.16 1.04 1.76
N ALA A 341 20.56 0.83 0.61
CA ALA A 341 20.70 -0.46 -0.05
C ALA A 341 22.21 -0.63 -0.32
N PRO A 342 22.94 -1.56 0.33
CA PRO A 342 24.26 -1.86 -0.09
C PRO A 342 24.12 -2.35 -1.54
N ALA A 343 24.70 -1.60 -2.48
CA ALA A 343 24.97 -2.17 -3.77
C ALA A 343 25.59 -3.53 -3.49
N LEU A 344 24.94 -4.62 -3.94
CA LEU A 344 25.52 -5.94 -3.92
C LEU A 344 26.84 -5.85 -4.71
N ALA A 345 27.88 -5.44 -4.06
CA ALA A 345 29.25 -5.66 -4.52
C ALA A 345 29.43 -7.19 -4.43
N VAL A 346 28.89 -7.88 -5.44
CA VAL A 346 29.43 -9.17 -5.82
C VAL A 346 30.92 -8.89 -6.00
N PRO A 347 31.83 -9.50 -5.22
CA PRO A 347 33.23 -9.40 -5.48
C PRO A 347 33.45 -9.99 -6.86
N SER A 348 33.54 -9.13 -7.87
CA SER A 348 34.02 -9.52 -9.18
C SER A 348 35.55 -9.71 -9.09
N GLU A 349 35.97 -10.67 -8.30
CA GLU A 349 37.25 -11.31 -8.45
C GLU A 349 37.11 -12.51 -9.39
N ALA A 350 36.79 -12.22 -10.64
CA ALA A 350 37.31 -13.07 -11.70
C ALA A 350 38.84 -12.94 -11.66
N PRO A 351 39.61 -14.03 -11.53
CA PRO A 351 41.05 -13.96 -11.52
C PRO A 351 41.50 -13.29 -12.81
N ARG A 352 42.17 -12.14 -12.68
CA ARG A 352 42.80 -11.46 -13.81
C ARG A 352 43.84 -12.41 -14.37
N THR A 353 43.51 -13.12 -15.47
CA THR A 353 44.48 -13.84 -16.27
C THR A 353 45.59 -12.85 -16.65
N PRO A 354 46.88 -13.15 -16.37
CA PRO A 354 47.97 -12.26 -16.70
C PRO A 354 48.01 -12.07 -18.22
N ARG A 355 47.82 -10.82 -18.65
CA ARG A 355 47.93 -10.42 -20.05
C ARG A 355 49.32 -10.85 -20.54
N ARG A 356 49.42 -11.92 -21.35
CA ARG A 356 50.63 -12.32 -22.07
C ARG A 356 51.15 -11.09 -22.83
N ARG A 357 52.28 -10.55 -22.38
CA ARG A 357 53.05 -9.53 -23.10
C ARG A 357 53.41 -10.13 -24.47
N ARG A 358 52.80 -9.64 -25.52
CA ARG A 358 53.31 -9.85 -26.87
C ARG A 358 54.67 -9.15 -26.95
N GLY A 359 55.74 -9.93 -27.09
CA GLY A 359 57.08 -9.44 -27.38
C GLY A 359 57.12 -8.76 -28.75
N PRO A 360 58.05 -7.85 -28.98
CA PRO A 360 58.17 -7.12 -30.25
C PRO A 360 58.54 -8.10 -31.41
N ARG A 361 57.78 -8.05 -32.47
CA ARG A 361 58.12 -8.74 -33.73
C ARG A 361 59.40 -8.16 -34.29
N GLY A 362 60.44 -8.99 -34.32
CA GLY A 362 61.70 -8.72 -34.96
C GLY A 362 61.51 -8.40 -36.45
N GLY A 363 62.25 -7.38 -36.91
CA GLY A 363 62.29 -6.92 -38.28
C GLY A 363 62.79 -7.98 -39.22
N ARG A 364 62.14 -8.09 -40.36
CA ARG A 364 62.65 -8.78 -41.55
C ARG A 364 63.70 -7.89 -42.22
N ALA A 365 64.91 -8.39 -42.28
CA ALA A 365 65.92 -7.87 -43.21
C ALA A 365 65.62 -8.42 -44.61
N GLU A 366 65.55 -7.56 -45.59
CA GLU A 366 65.59 -7.94 -47.02
C GLU A 366 67.03 -8.21 -47.42
N PRO A 367 67.29 -9.25 -48.29
CA PRO A 367 68.56 -9.38 -48.95
C PRO A 367 68.56 -8.61 -50.26
N GLY A 368 69.64 -7.86 -50.51
CA GLY A 368 70.01 -7.35 -51.77
C GLY A 368 70.59 -8.44 -52.72
#